data_e06f777025118b73c1e590d5c7e60988
#
_entry.id   e06f777025118b73c1e590d5c7e60988
#
_cell.length_a   1.000
_cell.length_b   1.000
_cell.length_c   1.000
_cell.angle_alpha   90.00
_cell.angle_beta   90.00
_cell.angle_gamma   90.00
#
_symmetry.space_group_name_H-M   'P 1'
#
loop_
_entity.id
_entity.type
_entity.pdbx_description
1 polymer ?
#
loop_
_entity_poly.entity_id
_entity_poly.type
_entity_poly.pdbx_seq_one_letter_code
_entity_poly.pdbx_strand_id
1 'polypeptide(L)'
;MFVVTNRIPVAPGHEAEFEDRFRHRAHLIDRSPGFIKNQVLRPVQRRFSHQTGQWEEKIEQGYYLVQTYWQSEQDFWNWTNSESFRIAHSYRPPAEMFAGPNVLEIHEVILSTEKQET
;
A
#
# COMPACT_ATOMS: atom_id res chain seq x y z
N MET A 1 15.06 -8.43 -0.61
CA MET A 1 14.07 -7.34 -0.78
C MET A 1 12.86 -7.62 0.09
N PHE A 2 12.39 -6.61 0.77
CA PHE A 2 11.22 -6.70 1.65
C PHE A 2 10.10 -5.82 1.13
N VAL A 3 8.86 -6.28 1.29
CA VAL A 3 7.67 -5.53 0.91
C VAL A 3 6.85 -5.25 2.17
N VAL A 4 6.59 -3.97 2.42
CA VAL A 4 5.71 -3.55 3.51
C VAL A 4 4.38 -3.14 2.89
N THR A 5 3.32 -3.82 3.29
CA THR A 5 1.96 -3.57 2.78
C THR A 5 1.09 -3.00 3.88
N ASN A 6 0.53 -1.83 3.63
CA ASN A 6 -0.48 -1.24 4.50
C ASN A 6 -1.85 -1.45 3.84
N ARG A 7 -2.71 -2.24 4.47
CA ARG A 7 -4.08 -2.51 4.01
C ARG A 7 -5.00 -1.48 4.63
N ILE A 8 -5.63 -0.67 3.79
CA ILE A 8 -6.39 0.48 4.25
C ILE A 8 -7.85 0.35 3.78
N PRO A 9 -8.80 0.20 4.72
CA PRO A 9 -10.21 0.17 4.36
C PRO A 9 -10.72 1.61 4.18
N VAL A 10 -10.86 2.04 2.93
CA VAL A 10 -11.37 3.37 2.62
C VAL A 10 -12.89 3.32 2.61
N ALA A 11 -13.53 4.28 3.31
CA ALA A 11 -14.99 4.33 3.39
C ALA A 11 -15.60 4.65 2.03
N PRO A 12 -16.79 4.06 1.71
CA PRO A 12 -17.47 4.34 0.46
C PRO A 12 -17.70 5.84 0.24
N GLY A 13 -17.40 6.31 -0.96
CA GLY A 13 -17.51 7.72 -1.32
C GLY A 13 -16.26 8.55 -1.07
N HIS A 14 -15.25 7.99 -0.40
CA HIS A 14 -13.99 8.69 -0.09
C HIS A 14 -12.82 8.22 -0.94
N GLU A 15 -13.06 7.37 -1.93
CA GLU A 15 -11.99 6.76 -2.75
C GLU A 15 -11.18 7.81 -3.52
N ALA A 16 -11.86 8.74 -4.18
CA ALA A 16 -11.19 9.78 -4.96
C ALA A 16 -10.34 10.69 -4.08
N GLU A 17 -10.87 11.08 -2.93
CA GLU A 17 -10.16 11.92 -1.97
C GLU A 17 -8.92 11.21 -1.43
N PHE A 18 -9.05 9.92 -1.09
CA PHE A 18 -7.93 9.11 -0.62
C PHE A 18 -6.84 9.03 -1.68
N GLU A 19 -7.20 8.75 -2.95
CA GLU A 19 -6.23 8.66 -4.04
C GLU A 19 -5.53 9.99 -4.29
N ASP A 20 -6.25 11.09 -4.23
CA ASP A 20 -5.68 12.43 -4.41
C ASP A 20 -4.64 12.77 -3.34
N ARG A 21 -4.86 12.34 -2.11
CA ARG A 21 -3.89 12.56 -1.03
C ARG A 21 -2.55 11.90 -1.35
N PHE A 22 -2.57 10.71 -1.95
CA PHE A 22 -1.33 10.03 -2.35
C PHE A 22 -0.68 10.68 -3.58
N ARG A 23 -1.48 11.16 -4.53
CA ARG A 23 -0.94 11.86 -5.72
C ARG A 23 -0.23 13.16 -5.38
N HIS A 24 -0.70 13.85 -4.35
CA HIS A 24 -0.18 15.16 -3.95
C HIS A 24 0.73 15.09 -2.72
N ARG A 25 1.07 13.89 -2.28
CA ARG A 25 1.91 13.68 -1.11
C ARG A 25 3.36 14.07 -1.40
N ALA A 26 4.03 14.67 -0.40
CA ALA A 26 5.45 14.96 -0.51
C ALA A 26 6.25 13.66 -0.66
N HIS A 27 7.17 13.62 -1.63
CA HIS A 27 7.97 12.44 -1.94
C HIS A 27 9.21 12.32 -1.06
N LEU A 28 9.04 12.38 0.26
CA LEU A 28 10.16 12.31 1.20
C LEU A 28 10.76 10.91 1.29
N ILE A 29 9.93 9.89 1.13
CA ILE A 29 10.36 8.50 1.17
C ILE A 29 11.34 8.16 0.05
N ASP A 30 11.23 8.84 -1.09
CA ASP A 30 12.05 8.56 -2.28
C ASP A 30 13.55 8.71 -2.02
N ARG A 31 13.92 9.48 -1.00
CA ARG A 31 15.31 9.75 -0.64
C ARG A 31 15.81 8.89 0.52
N SER A 32 14.96 8.02 1.06
CA SER A 32 15.35 7.18 2.19
C SER A 32 16.28 6.07 1.74
N PRO A 33 17.40 5.83 2.45
CA PRO A 33 18.31 4.75 2.10
C PRO A 33 17.61 3.40 2.07
N GLY A 34 17.90 2.61 1.03
CA GLY A 34 17.31 1.29 0.85
C GLY A 34 15.89 1.26 0.29
N PHE A 35 15.26 2.41 0.11
CA PHE A 35 13.95 2.48 -0.54
C PHE A 35 14.08 2.12 -2.03
N ILE A 36 13.14 1.30 -2.53
CA ILE A 36 13.14 0.84 -3.93
C ILE A 36 11.99 1.48 -4.70
N LYS A 37 10.75 1.29 -4.24
CA LYS A 37 9.58 1.87 -4.89
C LYS A 37 8.36 1.85 -3.97
N ASN A 38 7.36 2.64 -4.34
CA ASN A 38 6.07 2.71 -3.70
C ASN A 38 4.98 2.47 -4.73
N GLN A 39 3.98 1.68 -4.37
CA GLN A 39 2.80 1.46 -5.21
C GLN A 39 1.55 1.60 -4.35
N VAL A 40 0.53 2.24 -4.93
CA VAL A 40 -0.79 2.31 -4.32
C VAL A 40 -1.74 1.52 -5.22
N LEU A 41 -2.37 0.50 -4.66
CA LEU A 41 -3.22 -0.43 -5.39
C LEU A 41 -4.69 -0.18 -5.03
N ARG A 42 -5.50 0.08 -6.06
CA ARG A 42 -6.95 0.24 -5.92
C ARG A 42 -7.61 -1.14 -5.96
N PRO A 43 -8.55 -1.44 -5.06
CA PRO A 43 -9.26 -2.71 -5.15
C PRO A 43 -10.14 -2.78 -6.40
N VAL A 44 -10.03 -3.90 -7.11
CA VAL A 44 -10.96 -4.26 -8.18
C VAL A 44 -11.91 -5.28 -7.57
N GLN A 45 -13.16 -4.95 -7.39
CA GLN A 45 -14.14 -5.71 -6.61
C GLN A 45 -14.52 -7.03 -7.31
N ARG A 46 -13.54 -7.93 -7.49
CA ARG A 46 -13.70 -9.24 -8.13
C ARG A 46 -12.91 -10.30 -7.39
N ARG A 47 -13.44 -11.51 -7.40
CA ARG A 47 -12.72 -12.68 -6.91
C ARG A 47 -13.06 -13.89 -7.78
N PHE A 48 -12.11 -14.82 -7.88
CA PHE A 48 -12.33 -16.08 -8.58
C PHE A 48 -12.90 -17.11 -7.60
N SER A 49 -14.00 -17.76 -7.99
CA SER A 49 -14.59 -18.84 -7.21
C SER A 49 -14.04 -20.18 -7.67
N HIS A 50 -13.35 -20.89 -6.79
CA HIS A 50 -12.88 -22.25 -7.08
C HIS A 50 -14.02 -23.26 -7.11
N GLN A 51 -15.18 -22.94 -6.52
CA GLN A 51 -16.36 -23.80 -6.53
C GLN A 51 -17.06 -23.76 -7.89
N THR A 52 -17.18 -22.58 -8.49
CA THR A 52 -17.89 -22.39 -9.77
C THR A 52 -16.94 -22.34 -10.96
N GLY A 53 -15.65 -22.10 -10.74
CA GLY A 53 -14.67 -21.88 -11.80
C GLY A 53 -14.84 -20.55 -12.52
N GLN A 54 -15.50 -19.59 -11.91
CA GLN A 54 -15.83 -18.30 -12.52
C GLN A 54 -15.41 -17.13 -11.66
N TRP A 55 -15.25 -15.98 -12.30
CA TRP A 55 -15.04 -14.71 -11.62
C TRP A 55 -16.38 -14.15 -11.15
N GLU A 56 -16.39 -13.67 -9.92
CA GLU A 56 -17.58 -13.11 -9.28
C GLU A 56 -17.29 -11.67 -8.86
N GLU A 57 -18.34 -10.86 -8.77
CA GLU A 57 -18.25 -9.57 -8.16
C GLU A 57 -18.11 -9.73 -6.64
N LYS A 58 -17.13 -9.04 -6.06
CA LYS A 58 -16.90 -9.07 -4.61
C LYS A 58 -17.82 -8.07 -3.93
N ILE A 59 -18.68 -8.55 -3.04
CA ILE A 59 -19.64 -7.72 -2.32
C ILE A 59 -19.00 -7.05 -1.09
N GLU A 60 -17.95 -7.67 -0.55
CA GLU A 60 -17.29 -7.21 0.66
C GLU A 60 -16.43 -5.95 0.39
N GLN A 61 -16.23 -5.17 1.45
CA GLN A 61 -15.35 -4.00 1.41
C GLN A 61 -13.96 -4.40 0.93
N GLY A 62 -13.50 -3.77 -0.14
CA GLY A 62 -12.14 -3.94 -0.61
C GLY A 62 -11.18 -3.06 0.17
N TYR A 63 -9.89 -3.42 0.12
CA TYR A 63 -8.82 -2.66 0.76
C TYR A 63 -7.95 -2.02 -0.30
N TYR A 64 -7.61 -0.75 -0.10
CA TYR A 64 -6.47 -0.17 -0.80
C TYR A 64 -5.20 -0.74 -0.19
N LEU A 65 -4.20 -0.99 -1.03
CA LEU A 65 -2.90 -1.46 -0.56
C LEU A 65 -1.85 -0.40 -0.88
N VAL A 66 -1.13 0.04 0.13
CA VAL A 66 0.04 0.89 -0.07
C VAL A 66 1.24 0.01 0.19
N GLN A 67 2.02 -0.26 -0.87
CA GLN A 67 3.17 -1.15 -0.80
C GLN A 67 4.46 -0.38 -1.00
N THR A 68 5.39 -0.54 -0.07
CA THR A 68 6.73 0.00 -0.18
C THR A 68 7.74 -1.13 -0.22
N TYR A 69 8.72 -1.01 -1.10
CA TYR A 69 9.75 -2.03 -1.34
C TYR A 69 11.10 -1.54 -0.84
N TRP A 70 11.82 -2.39 -0.11
CA TRP A 70 13.04 -2.04 0.60
C TRP A 70 14.13 -3.07 0.35
N GLN A 71 15.38 -2.63 0.32
CA GLN A 71 16.51 -3.54 0.20
C GLN A 71 16.65 -4.43 1.44
N SER A 72 16.36 -3.88 2.62
CA SER A 72 16.36 -4.63 3.87
C SER A 72 15.22 -4.19 4.77
N GLU A 73 14.83 -5.05 5.72
CA GLU A 73 13.83 -4.70 6.71
C GLU A 73 14.29 -3.53 7.58
N GLN A 74 15.58 -3.49 7.91
CA GLN A 74 16.15 -2.42 8.72
C GLN A 74 16.00 -1.05 8.06
N ASP A 75 16.11 -0.99 6.74
CA ASP A 75 15.91 0.26 6.00
C ASP A 75 14.51 0.82 6.19
N PHE A 76 13.51 -0.05 6.22
CA PHE A 76 12.13 0.35 6.53
C PHE A 76 12.03 0.93 7.95
N TRP A 77 12.62 0.25 8.94
CA TRP A 77 12.59 0.73 10.32
C TRP A 77 13.34 2.06 10.48
N ASN A 78 14.44 2.22 9.76
CA ASN A 78 15.18 3.49 9.76
C ASN A 78 14.30 4.62 9.20
N TRP A 79 13.54 4.34 8.14
CA TRP A 79 12.60 5.30 7.58
C TRP A 79 11.54 5.70 8.60
N THR A 80 10.91 4.73 9.27
CA THR A 80 9.84 5.00 10.24
C THR A 80 10.32 5.81 11.45
N ASN A 81 11.61 5.75 11.75
CA ASN A 81 12.21 6.50 12.85
C ASN A 81 12.84 7.82 12.41
N SER A 82 12.69 8.20 11.15
CA SER A 82 13.30 9.41 10.60
C SER A 82 12.42 10.63 10.80
N GLU A 83 13.06 11.80 10.76
CA GLU A 83 12.36 13.09 10.77
C GLU A 83 11.48 13.24 9.52
N SER A 84 11.95 12.74 8.37
CA SER A 84 11.18 12.77 7.12
C SER A 84 9.87 12.00 7.23
N PHE A 85 9.88 10.86 7.92
CA PHE A 85 8.66 10.11 8.19
C PHE A 85 7.69 10.92 9.06
N ARG A 86 8.19 11.54 10.11
CA ARG A 86 7.38 12.38 10.99
C ARG A 86 6.73 13.51 10.21
N ILE A 87 7.49 14.17 9.35
CA ILE A 87 6.97 15.26 8.51
C ILE A 87 5.91 14.73 7.53
N ALA A 88 6.18 13.61 6.87
CA ALA A 88 5.26 13.02 5.89
C ALA A 88 3.93 12.61 6.54
N HIS A 89 3.92 12.26 7.82
CA HIS A 89 2.73 11.82 8.56
C HIS A 89 2.18 12.86 9.52
N SER A 90 2.63 14.11 9.44
CA SER A 90 2.16 15.19 10.30
C SER A 90 0.74 15.63 9.98
N TYR A 91 0.29 15.45 8.76
CA TYR A 91 -1.05 15.80 8.31
C TYR A 91 -1.95 14.57 8.31
N ARG A 92 -2.88 14.51 9.27
CA ARG A 92 -3.78 13.37 9.41
C ARG A 92 -5.03 13.55 8.57
N PRO A 93 -5.46 12.49 7.83
CA PRO A 93 -6.73 12.54 7.12
C PRO A 93 -7.91 12.49 8.08
N PRO A 94 -9.11 12.96 7.64
CA PRO A 94 -10.31 12.85 8.46
C PRO A 94 -10.66 11.39 8.77
N ALA A 95 -11.12 11.13 9.99
CA ALA A 95 -11.43 9.77 10.44
C ALA A 95 -12.53 9.10 9.61
N GLU A 96 -13.49 9.87 9.11
CA GLU A 96 -14.59 9.36 8.28
C GLU A 96 -14.16 8.84 6.91
N MET A 97 -12.91 9.11 6.51
CA MET A 97 -12.34 8.56 5.28
C MET A 97 -12.14 7.04 5.37
N PHE A 98 -12.06 6.49 6.57
CA PHE A 98 -11.73 5.09 6.80
C PHE A 98 -12.91 4.30 7.35
N ALA A 99 -13.07 3.07 6.84
CA ALA A 99 -14.13 2.15 7.29
C ALA A 99 -13.67 1.26 8.45
N GLY A 100 -12.40 1.33 8.83
CA GLY A 100 -11.83 0.53 9.91
C GLY A 100 -10.35 0.78 10.08
N PRO A 101 -9.67 0.01 10.94
CA PRO A 101 -8.24 0.18 11.17
C PRO A 101 -7.40 -0.34 10.01
N ASN A 102 -6.22 0.26 9.85
CA ASN A 102 -5.21 -0.22 8.91
C ASN A 102 -4.54 -1.48 9.45
N VAL A 103 -4.11 -2.34 8.54
CA VAL A 103 -3.31 -3.52 8.88
C VAL A 103 -1.98 -3.43 8.12
N LEU A 104 -0.88 -3.47 8.86
CA LEU A 104 0.46 -3.40 8.29
C LEU A 104 1.09 -4.79 8.31
N GLU A 105 1.60 -5.23 7.16
CA GLU A 105 2.24 -6.54 7.00
C GLU A 105 3.60 -6.37 6.35
N ILE A 106 4.57 -7.20 6.76
CA ILE A 106 5.90 -7.21 6.17
C ILE A 106 6.16 -8.60 5.59
N HIS A 107 6.61 -8.64 4.35
CA HIS A 107 6.96 -9.87 3.67
C HIS A 107 8.35 -9.78 3.06
N GLU A 108 9.10 -10.88 3.11
CA GLU A 108 10.36 -11.01 2.40
C GLU A 108 10.10 -11.60 1.02
N VAL A 109 10.68 -11.00 -0.01
CA VAL A 109 10.59 -11.56 -1.37
C VAL A 109 11.59 -12.70 -1.49
N ILE A 110 11.10 -13.92 -1.58
CA ILE A 110 11.94 -15.12 -1.69
C ILE A 110 12.16 -15.57 -3.13
N LEU A 111 11.30 -15.11 -4.04
CA LEU A 111 11.37 -15.48 -5.45
C LEU A 111 10.73 -14.37 -6.27
N SER A 112 11.40 -13.98 -7.32
CA SER A 112 10.87 -12.98 -8.25
C SER A 112 11.17 -13.44 -9.67
N THR A 113 10.17 -13.34 -10.54
CA THR A 113 10.32 -13.68 -11.96
C THR A 113 9.82 -12.52 -12.78
N GLU A 114 10.62 -12.11 -13.73
CA GLU A 114 10.27 -11.01 -14.64
C GLU A 114 10.24 -11.52 -16.07
N LYS A 115 9.50 -10.81 -16.91
CA LYS A 115 9.47 -11.12 -18.33
C LYS A 115 10.86 -10.91 -18.91
N GLN A 116 11.36 -11.92 -19.63
CA GLN A 116 12.62 -11.80 -20.36
C GLN A 116 12.40 -11.03 -21.65
N GLU A 117 13.29 -10.09 -21.93
CA GLU A 117 13.34 -9.43 -23.23
C GLU A 117 14.14 -10.31 -24.20
N THR A 118 13.57 -10.56 -25.36
CA THR A 118 14.21 -11.35 -26.41
C THR A 118 14.64 -10.47 -27.57
#